data_7fe88b9ea9d32e4f5c71ff366212a7c8
#
_entry.id   7fe88b9ea9d32e4f5c71ff366212a7c8
#
_cell.length_a   1.000
_cell.length_b   1.000
_cell.length_c   1.000
_cell.angle_alpha   90.00
_cell.angle_beta   90.00
_cell.angle_gamma   90.00
#
_symmetry.space_group_name_H-M   'P 1'
#
loop_
_entity.id
_entity.type
_entity.pdbx_description
1 polymer ?
#
loop_
_entity_poly.entity_id
_entity_poly.type
_entity_poly.pdbx_seq_one_letter_code
_entity_poly.pdbx_strand_id
1 'polypeptide(L)'
;MPSGDFTLTMDELRAVAAYAASCAEPALLLFQRTHPDDPRPEAALRAARVFAEGAPRSRLQRSAATDAHRAARDAATDPARHAAHAAGDAAAAAYLHPLANATQVRHVLGAAAHAARAAELARGDDPVVAEYVVTAAAKRAGPVVLDVLARYPRVPKGRSRVSVLMQRLDSLLRDPPPTPRVVDDPGPFFHGTKADVRPGYLLTPGWRSNYGSGRQANHIYLTATREGAPLAAELALGDGPGHVYRVEPLGTIEDDPNVTNKRFPGNPTRSYRTRDPLRVVEEVTGWTRPDPQMVRHMRERMAELAELGIEAMDD
;
A
#
# COMPACT_ATOMS: atom_id res chain seq x y z
N MET A 1 -4.38 -18.02 28.59
CA MET A 1 -3.17 -17.77 27.80
C MET A 1 -2.67 -19.12 27.31
N PRO A 2 -2.75 -19.43 26.02
CA PRO A 2 -2.08 -20.61 25.53
C PRO A 2 -0.59 -20.27 25.34
N SER A 3 0.23 -20.61 26.33
CA SER A 3 1.67 -20.76 26.15
C SER A 3 1.91 -22.21 25.74
N GLY A 4 1.70 -22.50 24.47
CA GLY A 4 1.98 -23.82 23.92
C GLY A 4 2.84 -23.65 22.68
N ASP A 5 3.93 -24.40 22.59
CA ASP A 5 4.68 -24.57 21.36
C ASP A 5 3.70 -25.05 20.27
N PHE A 6 3.72 -24.42 19.12
CA PHE A 6 2.96 -24.82 17.94
C PHE A 6 3.94 -25.26 16.84
N THR A 7 3.46 -25.92 15.83
CA THR A 7 4.31 -26.34 14.70
C THR A 7 4.21 -25.35 13.55
N LEU A 8 5.30 -25.18 12.82
CA LEU A 8 5.35 -24.49 11.54
C LEU A 8 5.81 -25.47 10.46
N THR A 9 5.04 -25.58 9.41
CA THR A 9 5.42 -26.36 8.24
C THR A 9 6.42 -25.59 7.37
N MET A 10 7.13 -26.30 6.49
CA MET A 10 8.02 -25.65 5.53
C MET A 10 7.28 -24.75 4.56
N ASP A 11 6.05 -25.10 4.19
CA ASP A 11 5.24 -24.30 3.25
C ASP A 11 4.75 -23.00 3.91
N GLU A 12 4.43 -23.03 5.21
CA GLU A 12 4.13 -21.81 5.98
C GLU A 12 5.35 -20.90 6.09
N LEU A 13 6.53 -21.45 6.34
CA LEU A 13 7.78 -20.68 6.38
C LEU A 13 8.11 -20.07 5.01
N ARG A 14 7.88 -20.80 3.93
CA ARG A 14 8.03 -20.30 2.54
C ARG A 14 7.05 -19.16 2.23
N ALA A 15 5.78 -19.31 2.64
CA ALA A 15 4.78 -18.26 2.46
C ALA A 15 5.15 -16.99 3.21
N VAL A 16 5.66 -17.10 4.46
CA VAL A 16 6.14 -15.93 5.23
C VAL A 16 7.37 -15.30 4.56
N ALA A 17 8.33 -16.10 4.06
CA ALA A 17 9.51 -15.58 3.38
C ALA A 17 9.15 -14.89 2.06
N ALA A 18 8.21 -15.45 1.28
CA ALA A 18 7.69 -14.84 0.06
C ALA A 18 7.04 -13.47 0.34
N TYR A 19 6.19 -13.42 1.36
CA TYR A 19 5.55 -12.18 1.81
C TYR A 19 6.58 -11.13 2.23
N ALA A 20 7.53 -11.49 3.09
CA ALA A 20 8.57 -10.58 3.57
C ALA A 20 9.43 -10.05 2.41
N ALA A 21 9.82 -10.91 1.46
CA ALA A 21 10.58 -10.52 0.28
C ALA A 21 9.80 -9.55 -0.61
N SER A 22 8.53 -9.85 -0.89
CA SER A 22 7.66 -8.97 -1.71
C SER A 22 7.44 -7.58 -1.11
N CYS A 23 7.45 -7.49 0.23
CA CYS A 23 7.35 -6.21 0.93
C CYS A 23 8.68 -5.42 0.91
N ALA A 24 9.83 -6.09 0.96
CA ALA A 24 11.13 -5.44 1.00
C ALA A 24 11.64 -4.99 -0.39
N GLU A 25 11.22 -5.69 -1.44
CA GLU A 25 11.73 -5.50 -2.81
C GLU A 25 11.64 -4.06 -3.32
N PRO A 26 10.51 -3.33 -3.19
CA PRO A 26 10.42 -1.96 -3.67
C PRO A 26 11.43 -1.01 -3.00
N ALA A 27 11.78 -1.27 -1.75
CA ALA A 27 12.74 -0.45 -1.01
C ALA A 27 14.19 -0.66 -1.44
N LEU A 28 14.53 -1.76 -2.13
CA LEU A 28 15.89 -2.07 -2.55
C LEU A 28 16.51 -0.94 -3.40
N LEU A 29 15.72 -0.31 -4.26
CA LEU A 29 16.17 0.79 -5.10
C LEU A 29 16.70 1.98 -4.29
N LEU A 30 16.17 2.23 -3.09
CA LEU A 30 16.64 3.30 -2.21
C LEU A 30 18.06 3.02 -1.70
N PHE A 31 18.43 1.76 -1.52
CA PHE A 31 19.79 1.37 -1.18
C PHE A 31 20.70 1.44 -2.40
N GLN A 32 20.30 0.87 -3.53
CA GLN A 32 21.10 0.80 -4.75
C GLN A 32 21.46 2.18 -5.33
N ARG A 33 20.60 3.19 -5.17
CA ARG A 33 20.87 4.57 -5.60
C ARG A 33 22.10 5.18 -4.91
N THR A 34 22.37 4.80 -3.68
CA THR A 34 23.50 5.34 -2.90
C THR A 34 24.66 4.36 -2.74
N HIS A 35 24.41 3.08 -2.98
CA HIS A 35 25.40 1.98 -2.87
C HIS A 35 25.25 1.01 -4.06
N PRO A 36 25.50 1.46 -5.30
CA PRO A 36 25.26 0.66 -6.51
C PRO A 36 26.13 -0.60 -6.59
N ASP A 37 27.30 -0.58 -5.99
CA ASP A 37 28.28 -1.68 -6.02
C ASP A 37 28.17 -2.64 -4.83
N ASP A 38 27.23 -2.42 -3.92
CA ASP A 38 27.04 -3.28 -2.74
C ASP A 38 25.90 -4.29 -2.97
N PRO A 39 26.21 -5.56 -3.25
CA PRO A 39 25.23 -6.57 -3.60
C PRO A 39 24.53 -7.20 -2.37
N ARG A 40 24.94 -6.88 -1.14
CA ARG A 40 24.50 -7.58 0.08
C ARG A 40 22.97 -7.56 0.28
N PRO A 41 22.26 -6.42 0.18
CA PRO A 41 20.80 -6.42 0.34
C PRO A 41 20.07 -7.17 -0.78
N GLU A 42 20.53 -7.04 -2.02
CA GLU A 42 19.97 -7.79 -3.15
C GLU A 42 20.19 -9.30 -3.00
N ALA A 43 21.37 -9.72 -2.54
CA ALA A 43 21.66 -11.12 -2.25
C ALA A 43 20.76 -11.69 -1.16
N ALA A 44 20.41 -10.88 -0.14
CA ALA A 44 19.45 -11.27 0.89
C ALA A 44 18.04 -11.50 0.35
N LEU A 45 17.53 -10.59 -0.49
CA LEU A 45 16.24 -10.77 -1.14
C LEU A 45 16.23 -11.99 -2.06
N ARG A 46 17.29 -12.21 -2.83
CA ARG A 46 17.44 -13.41 -3.66
C ARG A 46 17.42 -14.68 -2.82
N ALA A 47 18.14 -14.72 -1.69
CA ALA A 47 18.14 -15.86 -0.78
C ALA A 47 16.75 -16.14 -0.19
N ALA A 48 15.97 -15.09 0.15
CA ALA A 48 14.59 -15.22 0.58
C ALA A 48 13.70 -15.85 -0.50
N ARG A 49 13.81 -15.36 -1.75
CA ARG A 49 13.02 -15.87 -2.89
C ARG A 49 13.34 -17.33 -3.21
N VAL A 50 14.62 -17.68 -3.30
CA VAL A 50 15.07 -19.06 -3.57
C VAL A 50 14.48 -20.03 -2.54
N PHE A 51 14.45 -19.64 -1.26
CA PHE A 51 13.79 -20.43 -0.22
C PHE A 51 12.27 -20.50 -0.41
N ALA A 52 11.63 -19.38 -0.70
CA ALA A 52 10.18 -19.28 -0.94
C ALA A 52 9.73 -20.15 -2.13
N GLU A 53 10.56 -20.26 -3.16
CA GLU A 53 10.32 -21.05 -4.38
C GLU A 53 10.58 -22.55 -4.20
N GLY A 54 10.93 -23.00 -3.00
CA GLY A 54 10.99 -24.42 -2.66
C GLY A 54 12.39 -24.98 -2.32
N ALA A 55 13.45 -24.18 -2.46
CA ALA A 55 14.77 -24.64 -2.08
C ALA A 55 14.85 -24.99 -0.58
N PRO A 56 15.72 -25.92 -0.18
CA PRO A 56 15.92 -26.25 1.22
C PRO A 56 16.40 -25.03 2.03
N ARG A 57 15.94 -24.92 3.26
CA ARG A 57 16.49 -23.95 4.22
C ARG A 57 17.95 -24.29 4.50
N SER A 58 18.83 -23.33 4.34
CA SER A 58 20.27 -23.53 4.45
C SER A 58 20.95 -22.34 5.16
N ARG A 59 22.25 -22.40 5.36
CA ARG A 59 23.02 -21.26 5.90
C ARG A 59 22.95 -20.01 5.04
N LEU A 60 22.58 -20.15 3.75
CA LEU A 60 22.51 -19.02 2.81
C LEU A 60 21.60 -17.91 3.33
N GLN A 61 20.38 -18.22 3.77
CA GLN A 61 19.43 -17.22 4.25
C GLN A 61 19.96 -16.49 5.49
N ARG A 62 20.62 -17.22 6.42
CA ARG A 62 21.19 -16.63 7.63
C ARG A 62 22.39 -15.73 7.34
N SER A 63 23.33 -16.17 6.50
CA SER A 63 24.50 -15.37 6.16
C SER A 63 24.09 -14.12 5.39
N ALA A 64 23.22 -14.26 4.38
CA ALA A 64 22.73 -13.14 3.59
C ALA A 64 21.95 -12.11 4.45
N ALA A 65 21.11 -12.57 5.40
CA ALA A 65 20.45 -11.67 6.37
C ALA A 65 21.48 -10.89 7.19
N THR A 66 22.50 -11.57 7.71
CA THR A 66 23.56 -10.92 8.51
C THR A 66 24.33 -9.89 7.68
N ASP A 67 24.65 -10.22 6.43
CA ASP A 67 25.39 -9.32 5.53
C ASP A 67 24.55 -8.11 5.12
N ALA A 68 23.25 -8.26 4.86
CA ALA A 68 22.35 -7.14 4.62
C ALA A 68 22.23 -6.23 5.85
N HIS A 69 22.17 -6.77 7.06
CA HIS A 69 22.19 -5.96 8.30
C HIS A 69 23.55 -5.28 8.53
N ARG A 70 24.67 -5.84 8.04
CA ARG A 70 25.96 -5.13 8.00
C ARG A 70 25.91 -4.00 6.99
N ALA A 71 25.39 -4.23 5.77
CA ALA A 71 25.18 -3.16 4.80
C ALA A 71 24.33 -2.02 5.35
N ALA A 72 23.30 -2.34 6.14
CA ALA A 72 22.51 -1.32 6.82
C ALA A 72 23.33 -0.44 7.79
N ARG A 73 24.31 -1.01 8.49
CA ARG A 73 25.21 -0.22 9.37
C ARG A 73 26.18 0.66 8.59
N ASP A 74 26.58 0.18 7.40
CA ASP A 74 27.50 0.89 6.52
C ASP A 74 26.80 1.95 5.66
N ALA A 75 25.46 1.96 5.64
CA ALA A 75 24.65 2.81 4.76
C ALA A 75 24.82 4.31 5.07
N ALA A 76 25.07 5.09 4.01
CA ALA A 76 25.32 6.52 4.09
C ALA A 76 24.08 7.35 4.44
N THR A 77 22.87 6.84 4.18
CA THR A 77 21.60 7.52 4.41
C THR A 77 20.62 6.66 5.18
N ASP A 78 19.70 7.29 5.93
CA ASP A 78 18.67 6.58 6.68
C ASP A 78 17.70 5.79 5.79
N PRO A 79 17.23 6.29 4.63
CA PRO A 79 16.45 5.48 3.70
C PRO A 79 17.17 4.20 3.26
N ALA A 80 18.44 4.31 2.87
CA ALA A 80 19.25 3.15 2.45
C ALA A 80 19.46 2.17 3.62
N ARG A 81 19.71 2.68 4.82
CA ARG A 81 19.82 1.86 6.03
C ARG A 81 18.59 1.01 6.25
N HIS A 82 17.40 1.62 6.20
CA HIS A 82 16.14 0.91 6.39
C HIS A 82 15.84 -0.04 5.23
N ALA A 83 16.18 0.28 4.00
CA ALA A 83 16.05 -0.62 2.85
C ALA A 83 16.91 -1.90 3.01
N ALA A 84 18.15 -1.75 3.46
CA ALA A 84 19.02 -2.89 3.75
C ALA A 84 18.52 -3.74 4.93
N HIS A 85 17.96 -3.11 5.97
CA HIS A 85 17.29 -3.83 7.05
C HIS A 85 16.08 -4.63 6.55
N ALA A 86 15.26 -4.06 5.67
CA ALA A 86 14.11 -4.75 5.09
C ALA A 86 14.54 -6.02 4.34
N ALA A 87 15.60 -5.94 3.53
CA ALA A 87 16.16 -7.08 2.83
C ALA A 87 16.72 -8.15 3.79
N GLY A 88 17.40 -7.73 4.84
CA GLY A 88 17.91 -8.63 5.89
C GLY A 88 16.79 -9.35 6.64
N ASP A 89 15.75 -8.64 7.05
CA ASP A 89 14.58 -9.21 7.73
C ASP A 89 13.83 -10.18 6.80
N ALA A 90 13.76 -9.92 5.49
CA ALA A 90 13.17 -10.83 4.52
C ALA A 90 13.92 -12.17 4.44
N ALA A 91 15.25 -12.15 4.38
CA ALA A 91 16.05 -13.37 4.41
C ALA A 91 15.94 -14.11 5.77
N ALA A 92 15.86 -13.37 6.86
CA ALA A 92 15.70 -13.93 8.20
C ALA A 92 14.34 -14.59 8.43
N ALA A 93 13.31 -14.28 7.63
CA ALA A 93 11.97 -14.86 7.74
C ALA A 93 11.97 -16.41 7.62
N ALA A 94 12.91 -16.99 6.87
CA ALA A 94 13.11 -18.44 6.80
C ALA A 94 13.44 -19.10 8.15
N TYR A 95 13.83 -18.32 9.16
CA TYR A 95 14.18 -18.77 10.51
C TYR A 95 13.16 -18.36 11.56
N LEU A 96 11.93 -18.10 11.16
CA LEU A 96 10.82 -17.95 12.08
C LEU A 96 10.68 -19.23 12.94
N HIS A 97 10.66 -19.06 14.26
CA HIS A 97 10.55 -20.18 15.21
C HIS A 97 9.11 -20.29 15.74
N PRO A 98 8.62 -21.54 15.97
CA PRO A 98 7.28 -21.79 16.50
C PRO A 98 7.21 -21.55 18.02
N LEU A 99 7.67 -20.40 18.45
CA LEU A 99 7.66 -19.96 19.84
C LEU A 99 6.67 -18.82 20.00
N ALA A 100 5.69 -18.95 20.87
CA ALA A 100 4.68 -17.92 21.14
C ALA A 100 5.29 -16.67 21.83
N ASN A 101 6.24 -16.03 21.14
CA ASN A 101 6.97 -14.86 21.60
C ASN A 101 6.82 -13.70 20.61
N ALA A 102 6.51 -12.52 21.12
CA ALA A 102 6.33 -11.31 20.33
C ALA A 102 7.57 -10.91 19.49
N THR A 103 8.78 -11.32 19.90
CA THR A 103 10.00 -11.07 19.12
C THR A 103 10.01 -11.80 17.78
N GLN A 104 9.30 -12.93 17.68
CA GLN A 104 9.18 -13.71 16.44
C GLN A 104 8.34 -12.99 15.37
N VAL A 105 7.41 -12.13 15.79
CA VAL A 105 6.56 -11.36 14.85
C VAL A 105 7.39 -10.47 13.94
N ARG A 106 8.58 -10.06 14.37
CA ARG A 106 9.52 -9.31 13.51
C ARG A 106 9.93 -10.09 12.26
N HIS A 107 10.05 -11.42 12.32
CA HIS A 107 10.33 -12.23 11.13
C HIS A 107 9.19 -12.22 10.11
N VAL A 108 7.97 -11.92 10.53
CA VAL A 108 6.81 -11.77 9.64
C VAL A 108 6.67 -10.34 9.14
N LEU A 109 6.74 -9.35 10.02
CA LEU A 109 6.35 -7.96 9.74
C LEU A 109 7.53 -6.98 9.60
N GLY A 110 8.74 -7.37 10.04
CA GLY A 110 9.90 -6.47 10.10
C GLY A 110 10.32 -5.93 8.74
N ALA A 111 10.34 -6.80 7.74
CA ALA A 111 10.68 -6.41 6.36
C ALA A 111 9.77 -5.31 5.83
N ALA A 112 8.46 -5.47 5.99
CA ALA A 112 7.46 -4.49 5.58
C ALA A 112 7.58 -3.16 6.36
N ALA A 113 7.79 -3.24 7.69
CA ALA A 113 7.92 -2.04 8.53
C ALA A 113 9.19 -1.24 8.19
N HIS A 114 10.31 -1.92 7.92
CA HIS A 114 11.53 -1.27 7.47
C HIS A 114 11.40 -0.70 6.05
N ALA A 115 10.73 -1.38 5.12
CA ALA A 115 10.44 -0.85 3.79
C ALA A 115 9.57 0.42 3.85
N ALA A 116 8.54 0.41 4.71
CA ALA A 116 7.70 1.58 4.95
C ALA A 116 8.50 2.76 5.52
N ARG A 117 9.39 2.51 6.49
CA ARG A 117 10.25 3.56 7.04
C ARG A 117 11.25 4.09 6.02
N ALA A 118 11.82 3.23 5.18
CA ALA A 118 12.71 3.65 4.10
C ALA A 118 12.02 4.60 3.13
N ALA A 119 10.80 4.26 2.70
CA ALA A 119 9.99 5.08 1.80
C ALA A 119 9.59 6.42 2.44
N GLU A 120 9.14 6.41 3.70
CA GLU A 120 8.79 7.59 4.49
C GLU A 120 9.96 8.59 4.53
N LEU A 121 11.15 8.13 4.90
CA LEU A 121 12.37 8.95 4.98
C LEU A 121 12.82 9.46 3.61
N ALA A 122 12.71 8.65 2.56
CA ALA A 122 13.04 9.07 1.20
C ALA A 122 12.15 10.21 0.68
N ARG A 123 11.03 10.49 1.37
CA ARG A 123 10.06 11.54 1.04
C ARG A 123 9.99 12.64 2.12
N GLY A 124 11.10 12.91 2.78
CA GLY A 124 11.16 13.99 3.77
C GLY A 124 10.44 13.67 5.08
N ASP A 125 10.43 12.40 5.46
CA ASP A 125 9.77 11.91 6.69
C ASP A 125 8.22 12.04 6.65
N ASP A 126 7.63 11.82 5.46
CA ASP A 126 6.19 11.94 5.24
C ASP A 126 5.44 10.69 5.75
N PRO A 127 4.66 10.79 6.85
CA PRO A 127 3.96 9.65 7.43
C PRO A 127 2.87 9.06 6.53
N VAL A 128 2.37 9.83 5.55
CA VAL A 128 1.36 9.34 4.61
C VAL A 128 1.97 8.29 3.67
N VAL A 129 3.23 8.48 3.28
CA VAL A 129 3.96 7.49 2.46
C VAL A 129 4.12 6.17 3.22
N ALA A 130 4.48 6.23 4.52
CA ALA A 130 4.57 5.02 5.33
C ALA A 130 3.22 4.29 5.45
N GLU A 131 2.12 5.03 5.62
CA GLU A 131 0.77 4.44 5.70
C GLU A 131 0.38 3.73 4.39
N TYR A 132 0.73 4.30 3.22
CA TYR A 132 0.52 3.63 1.94
C TYR A 132 1.30 2.32 1.85
N VAL A 133 2.60 2.33 2.19
CA VAL A 133 3.43 1.11 2.14
C VAL A 133 2.90 0.05 3.10
N VAL A 134 2.53 0.42 4.32
CA VAL A 134 1.96 -0.49 5.32
C VAL A 134 0.63 -1.07 4.84
N THR A 135 -0.24 -0.26 4.25
CA THR A 135 -1.52 -0.71 3.69
C THR A 135 -1.31 -1.67 2.50
N ALA A 136 -0.38 -1.34 1.61
CA ALA A 136 -0.01 -2.22 0.50
C ALA A 136 0.57 -3.57 1.00
N ALA A 137 1.40 -3.54 2.05
CA ALA A 137 1.90 -4.75 2.68
C ALA A 137 0.77 -5.59 3.30
N ALA A 138 -0.21 -4.96 3.95
CA ALA A 138 -1.37 -5.68 4.50
C ALA A 138 -2.16 -6.42 3.40
N LYS A 139 -2.36 -5.81 2.24
CA LYS A 139 -3.05 -6.43 1.10
C LYS A 139 -2.28 -7.60 0.47
N ARG A 140 -0.94 -7.59 0.52
CA ARG A 140 -0.10 -8.69 0.02
C ARG A 140 -0.16 -9.93 0.89
N ALA A 141 -0.60 -9.82 2.14
CA ALA A 141 -0.65 -10.93 3.08
C ALA A 141 -1.74 -11.93 2.68
N GLY A 142 -1.33 -13.08 2.18
CA GLY A 142 -2.24 -14.19 1.88
C GLY A 142 -2.74 -14.91 3.14
N PRO A 143 -3.76 -15.78 3.00
CA PRO A 143 -4.39 -16.48 4.13
C PRO A 143 -3.40 -17.23 5.03
N VAL A 144 -2.39 -17.87 4.44
CA VAL A 144 -1.36 -18.60 5.17
C VAL A 144 -0.55 -17.69 6.09
N VAL A 145 -0.19 -16.49 5.62
CA VAL A 145 0.55 -15.51 6.44
C VAL A 145 -0.30 -15.01 7.60
N LEU A 146 -1.59 -14.77 7.37
CA LEU A 146 -2.54 -14.35 8.41
C LEU A 146 -2.71 -15.43 9.47
N ASP A 147 -2.86 -16.70 9.06
CA ASP A 147 -2.98 -17.84 9.97
C ASP A 147 -1.70 -18.03 10.80
N VAL A 148 -0.53 -17.97 10.17
CA VAL A 148 0.75 -18.03 10.88
C VAL A 148 0.87 -16.87 11.87
N LEU A 149 0.57 -15.63 11.46
CA LEU A 149 0.65 -14.46 12.33
C LEU A 149 -0.29 -14.60 13.55
N ALA A 150 -1.48 -15.17 13.37
CA ALA A 150 -2.47 -15.35 14.44
C ALA A 150 -1.98 -16.22 15.60
N ARG A 151 -1.00 -17.11 15.37
CA ARG A 151 -0.39 -17.99 16.38
C ARG A 151 0.59 -17.26 17.31
N TYR A 152 1.00 -16.03 16.95
CA TYR A 152 1.94 -15.22 17.72
C TYR A 152 1.22 -14.15 18.54
N PRO A 153 1.81 -13.70 19.66
CA PRO A 153 1.34 -12.51 20.36
C PRO A 153 1.35 -11.28 19.44
N ARG A 154 0.52 -10.29 19.75
CA ARG A 154 0.56 -9.00 19.05
C ARG A 154 1.90 -8.30 19.24
N VAL A 155 2.25 -7.47 18.28
CA VAL A 155 3.43 -6.60 18.37
C VAL A 155 3.32 -5.72 19.63
N PRO A 156 4.30 -5.76 20.54
CA PRO A 156 4.27 -4.94 21.75
C PRO A 156 4.43 -3.46 21.41
N LYS A 157 3.90 -2.59 22.28
CA LYS A 157 4.12 -1.15 22.15
C LYS A 157 5.61 -0.83 22.20
N GLY A 158 6.10 -0.11 21.19
CA GLY A 158 7.48 0.33 21.09
C GLY A 158 7.55 1.81 20.74
N ARG A 159 8.71 2.44 21.03
CA ARG A 159 8.94 3.89 20.82
C ARG A 159 9.54 4.22 19.45
N SER A 160 10.20 3.27 18.80
CA SER A 160 10.80 3.53 17.49
C SER A 160 9.74 3.63 16.40
N ARG A 161 9.98 4.44 15.39
CA ARG A 161 9.06 4.58 14.25
C ARG A 161 8.79 3.24 13.58
N VAL A 162 9.79 2.39 13.40
CA VAL A 162 9.63 1.02 12.87
C VAL A 162 8.69 0.18 13.74
N SER A 163 8.80 0.27 15.08
CA SER A 163 7.88 -0.43 15.98
C SER A 163 6.44 0.06 15.82
N VAL A 164 6.24 1.36 15.63
CA VAL A 164 4.90 1.95 15.38
C VAL A 164 4.33 1.44 14.05
N LEU A 165 5.14 1.41 12.99
CA LEU A 165 4.73 0.90 11.68
C LEU A 165 4.42 -0.60 11.73
N MET A 166 5.21 -1.38 12.48
CA MET A 166 4.96 -2.80 12.69
C MET A 166 3.65 -3.05 13.45
N GLN A 167 3.36 -2.25 14.50
CA GLN A 167 2.08 -2.31 15.21
C GLN A 167 0.91 -1.95 14.31
N ARG A 168 1.08 -0.93 13.47
CA ARG A 168 0.05 -0.53 12.50
C ARG A 168 -0.26 -1.66 11.52
N LEU A 169 0.78 -2.30 10.98
CA LEU A 169 0.63 -3.45 10.09
C LEU A 169 -0.04 -4.64 10.80
N ASP A 170 0.41 -4.98 12.02
CA ASP A 170 -0.18 -6.04 12.84
C ASP A 170 -1.68 -5.81 13.07
N SER A 171 -2.08 -4.56 13.35
CA SER A 171 -3.49 -4.18 13.50
C SER A 171 -4.28 -4.34 12.22
N LEU A 172 -3.76 -3.89 11.06
CA LEU A 172 -4.44 -4.03 9.78
C LEU A 172 -4.65 -5.51 9.38
N LEU A 173 -3.70 -6.38 9.72
CA LEU A 173 -3.77 -7.81 9.40
C LEU A 173 -4.71 -8.60 10.31
N ARG A 174 -4.78 -8.23 11.59
CA ARG A 174 -5.61 -8.96 12.57
C ARG A 174 -7.00 -8.37 12.74
N ASP A 175 -7.14 -7.08 12.57
CA ASP A 175 -8.38 -6.32 12.68
C ASP A 175 -8.56 -5.49 11.41
N PRO A 176 -8.77 -6.14 10.24
CA PRO A 176 -8.93 -5.41 8.99
C PRO A 176 -10.10 -4.42 9.13
N PRO A 177 -9.98 -3.22 8.52
CA PRO A 177 -11.09 -2.30 8.50
C PRO A 177 -12.33 -3.00 7.94
N PRO A 178 -13.51 -2.68 8.42
CA PRO A 178 -14.75 -3.29 7.90
C PRO A 178 -14.81 -3.12 6.39
N THR A 179 -15.30 -4.16 5.72
CA THR A 179 -15.56 -4.10 4.27
C THR A 179 -16.37 -2.85 3.98
N PRO A 180 -16.05 -2.10 2.91
CA PRO A 180 -16.80 -0.91 2.54
C PRO A 180 -18.30 -1.19 2.58
N ARG A 181 -19.06 -0.37 3.29
CA ARG A 181 -20.51 -0.53 3.37
C ARG A 181 -21.12 -0.08 2.05
N VAL A 182 -22.07 -0.88 1.56
CA VAL A 182 -23.06 -0.38 0.59
C VAL A 182 -23.79 0.79 1.25
N VAL A 183 -23.81 1.92 0.59
CA VAL A 183 -24.29 3.18 1.13
C VAL A 183 -25.59 3.55 0.44
N ASP A 184 -26.56 3.99 1.21
CA ASP A 184 -27.80 4.59 0.73
C ASP A 184 -27.68 6.13 0.91
N ASP A 185 -26.94 6.77 -0.01
CA ASP A 185 -26.83 8.24 -0.06
C ASP A 185 -27.71 8.73 -1.22
N PRO A 186 -28.65 9.67 -0.96
CA PRO A 186 -29.55 10.18 -2.01
C PRO A 186 -28.86 11.08 -3.04
N GLY A 187 -27.61 11.43 -2.85
CA GLY A 187 -26.89 12.36 -3.74
C GLY A 187 -27.22 13.84 -3.49
N PRO A 188 -27.16 14.70 -4.50
CA PRO A 188 -26.70 14.42 -5.87
C PRO A 188 -25.23 13.96 -5.95
N PHE A 189 -24.89 13.21 -7.02
CA PHE A 189 -23.52 12.73 -7.21
C PHE A 189 -22.83 13.42 -8.36
N PHE A 190 -21.49 13.55 -8.23
CA PHE A 190 -20.62 14.20 -9.20
C PHE A 190 -19.42 13.31 -9.53
N HIS A 191 -19.00 13.38 -10.79
CA HIS A 191 -17.80 12.71 -11.29
C HIS A 191 -16.93 13.70 -12.06
N GLY A 192 -15.62 13.69 -11.76
CA GLY A 192 -14.63 14.51 -12.44
C GLY A 192 -13.81 13.68 -13.41
N THR A 193 -13.70 14.12 -14.67
CA THR A 193 -12.97 13.43 -15.74
C THR A 193 -12.45 14.42 -16.78
N LYS A 194 -11.58 13.97 -17.69
CA LYS A 194 -11.21 14.71 -18.90
C LYS A 194 -11.94 14.24 -20.16
N ALA A 195 -12.79 13.24 -20.04
CA ALA A 195 -13.63 12.80 -21.13
C ALA A 195 -14.77 13.80 -21.35
N ASP A 196 -14.88 14.31 -22.58
CA ASP A 196 -16.01 15.11 -23.03
C ASP A 196 -17.16 14.15 -23.43
N VAL A 197 -18.18 14.07 -22.59
CA VAL A 197 -19.29 13.15 -22.77
C VAL A 197 -20.64 13.86 -22.68
N ARG A 198 -21.66 13.32 -23.35
CA ARG A 198 -22.98 13.93 -23.41
C ARG A 198 -23.93 13.33 -22.35
N PRO A 199 -24.97 14.05 -21.96
CA PRO A 199 -26.04 13.51 -21.14
C PRO A 199 -26.58 12.17 -21.70
N GLY A 200 -26.82 11.21 -20.83
CA GLY A 200 -27.21 9.84 -21.17
C GLY A 200 -26.03 8.89 -21.40
N TYR A 201 -24.80 9.37 -21.51
CA TYR A 201 -23.63 8.53 -21.64
C TYR A 201 -23.41 7.69 -20.36
N LEU A 202 -22.94 6.44 -20.54
CA LEU A 202 -22.63 5.54 -19.44
C LEU A 202 -21.11 5.51 -19.22
N LEU A 203 -20.68 6.05 -18.11
CA LEU A 203 -19.32 5.93 -17.63
C LEU A 203 -19.17 4.57 -16.95
N THR A 204 -18.25 3.76 -17.42
CA THR A 204 -18.02 2.40 -16.90
C THR A 204 -16.65 2.26 -16.26
N PRO A 205 -16.46 1.37 -15.26
CA PRO A 205 -15.14 0.94 -14.85
C PRO A 205 -14.32 0.34 -16.00
N GLY A 206 -13.03 0.12 -15.80
CA GLY A 206 -12.17 -0.53 -16.79
C GLY A 206 -11.29 0.42 -17.59
N TRP A 207 -11.35 1.71 -17.34
CA TRP A 207 -10.41 2.68 -17.90
C TRP A 207 -9.10 2.69 -17.10
N ARG A 208 -8.03 3.19 -17.74
CA ARG A 208 -6.74 3.31 -17.04
C ARG A 208 -6.90 4.19 -15.79
N SER A 209 -6.44 3.66 -14.67
CA SER A 209 -6.41 4.40 -13.42
C SER A 209 -5.53 5.65 -13.56
N ASN A 210 -5.97 6.77 -13.00
CA ASN A 210 -5.17 7.99 -12.85
C ASN A 210 -3.99 7.79 -11.90
N TYR A 211 -3.97 6.68 -11.17
CA TYR A 211 -3.05 6.37 -10.09
C TYR A 211 -2.36 5.04 -10.37
N GLY A 212 -1.02 5.02 -10.27
CA GLY A 212 -0.23 3.80 -10.45
C GLY A 212 0.26 3.55 -11.88
N SER A 213 0.72 2.34 -12.16
CA SER A 213 1.43 1.94 -13.38
C SER A 213 0.55 1.66 -14.61
N GLY A 214 -0.58 2.31 -14.76
CA GLY A 214 -1.48 2.14 -15.93
C GLY A 214 -2.40 0.92 -15.84
N ARG A 215 -2.65 0.41 -14.64
CA ARG A 215 -3.64 -0.62 -14.35
C ARG A 215 -5.05 -0.15 -14.74
N GLN A 216 -5.89 -1.06 -15.22
CA GLN A 216 -7.32 -0.80 -15.39
C GLN A 216 -7.99 -0.71 -14.03
N ALA A 217 -8.76 0.37 -13.81
CA ALA A 217 -9.53 0.56 -12.61
C ALA A 217 -10.74 -0.39 -12.57
N ASN A 218 -10.91 -1.11 -11.46
CA ASN A 218 -12.07 -1.98 -11.25
C ASN A 218 -13.32 -1.21 -10.81
N HIS A 219 -13.14 0.04 -10.40
CA HIS A 219 -14.20 0.91 -9.92
C HIS A 219 -14.20 2.25 -10.66
N ILE A 220 -15.35 2.90 -10.64
CA ILE A 220 -15.51 4.31 -10.98
C ILE A 220 -15.85 5.08 -9.71
N TYR A 221 -15.26 6.26 -9.56
CA TYR A 221 -15.35 7.07 -8.35
C TYR A 221 -16.32 8.23 -8.53
N LEU A 222 -17.05 8.56 -7.47
CA LEU A 222 -18.02 9.64 -7.43
C LEU A 222 -18.04 10.28 -6.05
N THR A 223 -18.55 11.50 -5.97
CA THR A 223 -18.70 12.21 -4.70
C THR A 223 -20.07 12.85 -4.62
N ALA A 224 -20.65 12.92 -3.43
CA ALA A 224 -21.87 13.66 -3.18
C ALA A 224 -21.62 15.12 -2.75
N THR A 225 -20.37 15.59 -2.87
CA THR A 225 -20.01 17.00 -2.69
C THR A 225 -19.55 17.60 -4.01
N ARG A 226 -20.15 18.75 -4.41
CA ARG A 226 -19.82 19.42 -5.67
C ARG A 226 -18.34 19.83 -5.72
N GLU A 227 -17.77 20.17 -4.58
CA GLU A 227 -16.39 20.63 -4.40
C GLU A 227 -15.35 19.53 -4.53
N GLY A 228 -15.75 18.27 -4.39
CA GLY A 228 -14.86 17.11 -4.51
C GLY A 228 -14.50 16.74 -5.94
N ALA A 229 -15.43 16.92 -6.88
CA ALA A 229 -15.26 16.51 -8.28
C ALA A 229 -14.24 17.33 -9.08
N PRO A 230 -14.06 18.65 -8.90
CA PRO A 230 -13.08 19.46 -9.63
C PRO A 230 -11.65 18.95 -9.53
N LEU A 231 -11.22 18.51 -8.35
CA LEU A 231 -9.88 17.97 -8.17
C LEU A 231 -9.68 16.67 -8.96
N ALA A 232 -10.67 15.79 -8.96
CA ALA A 232 -10.63 14.56 -9.74
C ALA A 232 -10.58 14.86 -11.26
N ALA A 233 -11.33 15.86 -11.73
CA ALA A 233 -11.31 16.32 -13.12
C ALA A 233 -9.92 16.81 -13.55
N GLU A 234 -9.26 17.60 -12.72
CA GLU A 234 -7.92 18.12 -13.02
C GLU A 234 -6.82 17.05 -12.92
N LEU A 235 -6.98 16.03 -12.05
CA LEU A 235 -6.04 14.93 -11.91
C LEU A 235 -6.25 13.81 -12.93
N ALA A 236 -7.38 13.77 -13.63
CA ALA A 236 -7.68 12.75 -14.62
C ALA A 236 -6.65 12.69 -15.75
N LEU A 237 -6.43 11.49 -16.32
CA LEU A 237 -5.53 11.27 -17.45
C LEU A 237 -6.14 11.89 -18.72
N GLY A 238 -5.26 12.45 -19.57
CA GLY A 238 -5.61 13.06 -20.85
C GLY A 238 -5.17 14.53 -20.93
N ASP A 239 -5.14 15.08 -22.14
CA ASP A 239 -4.61 16.42 -22.45
C ASP A 239 -5.71 17.50 -22.49
N GLY A 240 -6.98 17.11 -22.44
CA GLY A 240 -8.13 18.01 -22.48
C GLY A 240 -8.38 18.77 -21.18
N PRO A 241 -9.33 19.71 -21.19
CA PRO A 241 -9.81 20.36 -19.97
C PRO A 241 -10.49 19.35 -19.05
N GLY A 242 -10.52 19.65 -17.75
CA GLY A 242 -11.31 18.88 -16.80
C GLY A 242 -12.80 19.20 -16.96
N HIS A 243 -13.64 18.17 -16.89
CA HIS A 243 -15.10 18.23 -16.90
C HIS A 243 -15.65 17.70 -15.59
N VAL A 244 -16.69 18.28 -15.09
CA VAL A 244 -17.45 17.80 -13.93
C VAL A 244 -18.87 17.49 -14.38
N TYR A 245 -19.29 16.26 -14.15
CA TYR A 245 -20.64 15.82 -14.49
C TYR A 245 -21.46 15.51 -13.23
N ARG A 246 -22.72 15.90 -13.24
CA ARG A 246 -23.71 15.30 -12.36
C ARG A 246 -24.05 13.92 -12.92
N VAL A 247 -23.97 12.90 -12.06
CA VAL A 247 -24.13 11.50 -12.44
C VAL A 247 -25.14 10.79 -11.57
N GLU A 248 -25.72 9.72 -12.10
CA GLU A 248 -26.61 8.80 -11.42
C GLU A 248 -25.98 7.41 -11.40
N PRO A 249 -25.68 6.82 -10.24
CA PRO A 249 -25.22 5.45 -10.17
C PRO A 249 -26.36 4.49 -10.56
N LEU A 250 -26.03 3.52 -11.42
CA LEU A 250 -27.02 2.50 -11.88
C LEU A 250 -27.00 1.22 -11.05
N GLY A 251 -26.18 1.18 -10.01
CA GLY A 251 -26.06 0.07 -9.09
C GLY A 251 -25.63 0.53 -7.70
N THR A 252 -25.08 -0.40 -6.93
CA THR A 252 -24.67 -0.13 -5.56
C THR A 252 -23.42 0.74 -5.49
N ILE A 253 -23.41 1.67 -4.56
CA ILE A 253 -22.22 2.46 -4.21
C ILE A 253 -21.68 2.03 -2.86
N GLU A 254 -20.38 2.15 -2.68
CA GLU A 254 -19.70 1.89 -1.42
C GLU A 254 -18.77 3.04 -1.06
N ASP A 255 -18.45 3.19 0.21
CA ASP A 255 -17.49 4.19 0.67
C ASP A 255 -16.15 4.04 -0.05
N ASP A 256 -15.57 5.15 -0.54
CA ASP A 256 -14.24 5.15 -1.12
C ASP A 256 -13.18 4.87 -0.03
N PRO A 257 -12.52 3.71 -0.05
CA PRO A 257 -11.52 3.34 0.95
C PRO A 257 -10.27 4.23 0.90
N ASN A 258 -10.07 5.00 -0.17
CA ASN A 258 -8.93 5.89 -0.30
C ASN A 258 -9.04 7.14 0.61
N VAL A 259 -10.26 7.51 0.99
CA VAL A 259 -10.51 8.70 1.82
C VAL A 259 -11.26 8.39 3.12
N THR A 260 -12.05 7.30 3.16
CA THR A 260 -12.82 6.91 4.34
C THR A 260 -11.89 6.47 5.48
N ASN A 261 -12.13 6.98 6.68
CA ASN A 261 -11.33 6.71 7.90
C ASN A 261 -9.82 6.98 7.76
N LYS A 262 -9.38 7.78 6.79
CA LYS A 262 -7.95 8.09 6.60
C LYS A 262 -7.51 9.27 7.45
N ARG A 263 -8.07 10.43 7.22
CA ARG A 263 -7.72 11.68 7.92
C ARG A 263 -8.67 11.97 9.10
N PHE A 264 -9.93 11.57 8.93
CA PHE A 264 -11.00 11.73 9.93
C PHE A 264 -11.82 10.44 9.99
N PRO A 265 -12.48 10.15 11.11
CA PRO A 265 -13.44 9.04 11.21
C PRO A 265 -14.60 9.19 10.22
N GLY A 266 -15.03 8.09 9.62
CA GLY A 266 -16.12 8.05 8.65
C GLY A 266 -15.72 8.57 7.26
N ASN A 267 -16.73 8.96 6.48
CA ASN A 267 -16.61 9.51 5.13
C ASN A 267 -17.13 10.96 5.05
N PRO A 268 -16.45 11.95 5.66
CA PRO A 268 -16.91 13.33 5.69
C PRO A 268 -16.91 14.00 4.31
N THR A 269 -16.14 13.49 3.37
CA THR A 269 -16.09 13.95 1.98
C THR A 269 -17.21 13.40 1.12
N ARG A 270 -18.01 12.46 1.64
CA ARG A 270 -19.06 11.75 0.90
C ARG A 270 -18.53 11.26 -0.46
N SER A 271 -17.35 10.64 -0.44
CA SER A 271 -16.69 10.07 -1.61
C SER A 271 -16.99 8.57 -1.67
N TYR A 272 -17.38 8.11 -2.84
CA TYR A 272 -17.86 6.75 -3.07
C TYR A 272 -17.20 6.15 -4.30
N ARG A 273 -17.33 4.83 -4.45
CA ARG A 273 -16.97 4.10 -5.66
C ARG A 273 -18.04 3.07 -6.00
N THR A 274 -18.07 2.65 -7.25
CA THR A 274 -18.98 1.60 -7.73
C THR A 274 -18.33 0.78 -8.83
N ARG A 275 -18.76 -0.45 -8.97
CA ARG A 275 -18.44 -1.32 -10.13
C ARG A 275 -19.48 -1.24 -11.23
N ASP A 276 -20.60 -0.63 -10.93
CA ASP A 276 -21.69 -0.43 -11.87
C ASP A 276 -21.50 0.87 -12.67
N PRO A 277 -22.13 1.00 -13.85
CA PRO A 277 -22.05 2.23 -14.63
C PRO A 277 -22.64 3.44 -13.90
N LEU A 278 -22.07 4.63 -14.20
CA LEU A 278 -22.67 5.92 -13.87
C LEU A 278 -23.30 6.51 -15.11
N ARG A 279 -24.58 6.91 -15.03
CA ARG A 279 -25.25 7.66 -16.10
C ARG A 279 -24.93 9.14 -15.95
N VAL A 280 -24.41 9.74 -17.01
CA VAL A 280 -24.22 11.20 -17.08
C VAL A 280 -25.59 11.86 -17.20
N VAL A 281 -25.92 12.76 -16.27
CA VAL A 281 -27.17 13.51 -16.27
C VAL A 281 -27.00 14.86 -16.97
N GLU A 282 -25.99 15.61 -16.56
CA GLU A 282 -25.65 16.93 -17.14
C GLU A 282 -24.20 17.28 -16.83
N GLU A 283 -23.63 18.19 -17.62
CA GLU A 283 -22.36 18.83 -17.30
C GLU A 283 -22.59 19.96 -16.29
N VAL A 284 -21.76 19.99 -15.26
CA VAL A 284 -21.76 21.07 -14.27
C VAL A 284 -20.85 22.18 -14.74
N THR A 285 -21.41 23.34 -14.98
CA THR A 285 -20.64 24.54 -15.37
C THR A 285 -20.36 25.46 -14.16
N GLY A 286 -19.39 26.35 -14.31
CA GLY A 286 -19.08 27.37 -13.29
C GLY A 286 -18.51 26.81 -11.98
N TRP A 287 -17.88 25.65 -12.01
CA TRP A 287 -17.14 25.14 -10.85
C TRP A 287 -15.77 25.84 -10.70
N THR A 288 -15.31 25.97 -9.48
CA THR A 288 -14.01 26.59 -9.18
C THR A 288 -12.89 25.59 -9.42
N ARG A 289 -11.92 25.97 -10.25
CA ARG A 289 -10.73 25.14 -10.46
C ARG A 289 -9.88 25.11 -9.20
N PRO A 290 -9.34 23.91 -8.85
CA PRO A 290 -8.35 23.79 -7.79
C PRO A 290 -7.10 24.63 -8.08
N ASP A 291 -6.37 24.99 -7.02
CA ASP A 291 -5.09 25.69 -7.16
C ASP A 291 -4.13 24.87 -8.05
N PRO A 292 -3.61 25.45 -9.14
CA PRO A 292 -2.68 24.77 -10.03
C PRO A 292 -1.40 24.28 -9.32
N GLN A 293 -0.96 24.95 -8.26
CA GLN A 293 0.19 24.49 -7.45
C GLN A 293 -0.15 23.20 -6.70
N MET A 294 -1.33 23.14 -6.11
CA MET A 294 -1.81 21.93 -5.42
C MET A 294 -1.94 20.76 -6.40
N VAL A 295 -2.51 20.97 -7.59
CA VAL A 295 -2.64 19.94 -8.63
C VAL A 295 -1.27 19.41 -9.06
N ARG A 296 -0.30 20.30 -9.31
CA ARG A 296 1.08 19.90 -9.65
C ARG A 296 1.71 19.06 -8.55
N HIS A 297 1.66 19.54 -7.31
CA HIS A 297 2.22 18.83 -6.17
C HIS A 297 1.61 17.42 -5.99
N MET A 298 0.30 17.29 -6.18
CA MET A 298 -0.35 15.98 -6.15
C MET A 298 0.10 15.06 -7.28
N ARG A 299 0.26 15.57 -8.52
CA ARG A 299 0.78 14.78 -9.65
C ARG A 299 2.22 14.32 -9.42
N GLU A 300 3.09 15.21 -8.96
CA GLU A 300 4.47 14.89 -8.61
C GLU A 300 4.51 13.78 -7.56
N ARG A 301 3.72 13.93 -6.51
CA ARG A 301 3.61 12.91 -5.46
C ARG A 301 3.09 11.56 -5.97
N MET A 302 2.10 11.56 -6.87
CA MET A 302 1.59 10.33 -7.49
C MET A 302 2.66 9.65 -8.35
N ALA A 303 3.40 10.42 -9.16
CA ALA A 303 4.49 9.91 -9.99
C ALA A 303 5.61 9.31 -9.12
N GLU A 304 5.96 9.97 -8.04
CA GLU A 304 6.93 9.49 -7.07
C GLU A 304 6.52 8.17 -6.40
N LEU A 305 5.26 8.03 -6.01
CA LEU A 305 4.74 6.78 -5.44
C LEU A 305 4.77 5.65 -6.47
N ALA A 306 4.43 5.94 -7.72
CA ALA A 306 4.49 4.98 -8.82
C ALA A 306 5.92 4.49 -9.09
N GLU A 307 6.94 5.36 -9.02
CA GLU A 307 8.36 4.97 -9.13
C GLU A 307 8.80 4.02 -8.01
N LEU A 308 8.19 4.11 -6.84
CA LEU A 308 8.45 3.21 -5.71
C LEU A 308 7.63 1.90 -5.78
N GLY A 309 6.85 1.70 -6.85
CA GLY A 309 5.93 0.58 -6.97
C GLY A 309 4.78 0.61 -5.96
N ILE A 310 4.48 1.79 -5.41
CA ILE A 310 3.40 2.00 -4.44
C ILE A 310 2.14 2.39 -5.21
N GLU A 311 1.12 1.57 -5.14
CA GLU A 311 -0.19 1.94 -5.67
C GLU A 311 -0.83 2.99 -4.77
N ALA A 312 -1.09 4.16 -5.33
CA ALA A 312 -1.64 5.30 -4.59
C ALA A 312 -3.15 5.15 -4.29
N MET A 313 -3.80 4.14 -4.83
CA MET A 313 -5.24 3.89 -4.65
C MET A 313 -5.58 2.44 -4.36
N ASP A 314 -6.56 2.30 -3.50
CA ASP A 314 -7.31 1.07 -3.25
C ASP A 314 -8.40 0.91 -4.32
N ASP A 315 -8.18 0.00 -5.28
CA ASP A 315 -9.13 -0.27 -6.35
C ASP A 315 -9.43 -1.77 -6.52
#